data_a2714d8ac2666a3e86f7640c958d6417
#
_entry.id   a2714d8ac2666a3e86f7640c958d6417
#
_cell.length_a   1.000
_cell.length_b   1.000
_cell.length_c   1.000
_cell.angle_alpha   90.00
_cell.angle_beta   90.00
_cell.angle_gamma   90.00
#
_symmetry.space_group_name_H-M   'P 1'
#
loop_
_entity.id
_entity.type
_entity.pdbx_description
1 polymer ?
#
loop_
_entity_poly.entity_id
_entity_poly.type
_entity_poly.pdbx_seq_one_letter_code
_entity_poly.pdbx_strand_id
1 'polypeptide(L)'
;TLCRRQKHIDIAIRYQKSRDGLHLLVDSTGLKFLGEGEWKRKKHQPEYRRQWRKLHIGIDAETLQIRAVQLTTNNVSDSQVLGDLLDQIPLDEQIDSVYTDGAYDTKYCRKVISDRQAYAVIPLRKNAKLWKDKKLRSLERNELLKTVKCLGRTIWKKWSGYHRRSLVETKMHCIKLLGDKLSAKNFQSQVNEIHARVAVLNIFTELGRPHTQVVT
;
A
#
# COMPACT_ATOMS: atom_id res chain seq x y z
N THR A 1 22.90 -2.42 -24.61
CA THR A 1 22.22 -3.66 -24.18
C THR A 1 20.89 -3.35 -23.49
N LEU A 2 19.92 -4.26 -23.57
CA LEU A 2 18.60 -4.14 -22.92
C LEU A 2 18.71 -3.84 -21.42
N CYS A 3 19.62 -4.49 -20.70
CA CYS A 3 19.83 -4.25 -19.27
C CYS A 3 20.26 -2.82 -18.91
N ARG A 4 21.02 -2.14 -19.80
CA ARG A 4 21.36 -0.73 -19.58
C ARG A 4 20.15 0.17 -19.80
N ARG A 5 19.33 -0.09 -20.82
CA ARG A 5 18.12 0.67 -21.10
C ARG A 5 17.08 0.51 -19.98
N GLN A 6 16.89 -0.70 -19.46
CA GLN A 6 15.94 -0.98 -18.36
C GLN A 6 16.20 -0.09 -17.13
N LYS A 7 17.45 0.27 -16.84
CA LYS A 7 17.80 1.14 -15.72
C LYS A 7 17.33 2.60 -15.90
N HIS A 8 17.19 3.05 -17.13
CA HIS A 8 16.89 4.45 -17.49
C HIS A 8 15.48 4.63 -18.08
N ILE A 9 14.68 3.55 -18.14
CA ILE A 9 13.28 3.67 -18.57
C ILE A 9 12.50 4.33 -17.45
N ASP A 10 11.89 5.45 -17.77
CA ASP A 10 10.87 6.06 -16.93
C ASP A 10 9.49 5.50 -17.35
N ILE A 11 8.83 4.81 -16.42
CA ILE A 11 7.53 4.20 -16.66
C ILE A 11 6.49 5.02 -15.95
N ALA A 12 5.80 5.85 -16.71
CA ALA A 12 4.68 6.62 -16.19
C ALA A 12 3.49 5.71 -15.89
N ILE A 13 3.04 5.71 -14.65
CA ILE A 13 1.77 5.09 -14.26
C ILE A 13 0.69 6.13 -14.55
N ARG A 14 -0.24 5.79 -15.48
CA ARG A 14 -1.36 6.67 -15.81
C ARG A 14 -2.20 6.91 -14.56
N TYR A 15 -2.37 8.17 -14.20
CA TYR A 15 -3.15 8.59 -13.06
C TYR A 15 -4.52 9.09 -13.48
N GLN A 16 -5.57 8.59 -12.85
CA GLN A 16 -6.95 9.06 -13.05
C GLN A 16 -7.52 9.46 -11.68
N LYS A 17 -7.98 10.69 -11.54
CA LYS A 17 -8.61 11.15 -10.29
C LYS A 17 -9.93 10.42 -10.02
N SER A 18 -10.21 10.22 -8.74
CA SER A 18 -11.51 9.72 -8.28
C SER A 18 -12.57 10.82 -8.45
N ARG A 19 -13.83 10.44 -8.74
CA ARG A 19 -14.92 11.41 -8.94
C ARG A 19 -15.48 11.91 -7.62
N ASP A 20 -15.64 11.02 -6.64
CA ASP A 20 -16.34 11.28 -5.38
C ASP A 20 -15.41 11.24 -4.14
N GLY A 21 -14.14 11.63 -4.32
CA GLY A 21 -13.10 11.51 -3.30
C GLY A 21 -12.42 10.15 -3.31
N LEU A 22 -11.19 10.09 -2.83
CA LEU A 22 -10.36 8.89 -2.88
C LEU A 22 -10.44 8.11 -1.57
N HIS A 23 -10.89 6.88 -1.62
CA HIS A 23 -10.75 5.91 -0.54
C HIS A 23 -9.51 5.05 -0.80
N LEU A 24 -8.38 5.39 -0.18
CA LEU A 24 -7.09 4.74 -0.43
C LEU A 24 -6.89 3.53 0.47
N LEU A 25 -6.70 2.36 -0.12
CA LEU A 25 -6.37 1.12 0.59
C LEU A 25 -4.86 0.88 0.47
N VAL A 26 -4.16 0.86 1.60
CA VAL A 26 -2.69 0.72 1.64
C VAL A 26 -2.29 -0.56 2.36
N ASP A 27 -1.35 -1.29 1.76
CA ASP A 27 -0.73 -2.46 2.38
C ASP A 27 0.65 -2.74 1.76
N SER A 28 1.38 -3.68 2.33
CA SER A 28 2.69 -4.12 1.85
C SER A 28 2.78 -5.64 1.69
N THR A 29 3.62 -6.09 0.77
CA THR A 29 3.91 -7.51 0.58
C THR A 29 5.37 -7.77 0.27
N GLY A 30 5.88 -8.92 0.67
CA GLY A 30 7.23 -9.36 0.31
C GLY A 30 7.29 -9.89 -1.12
N LEU A 31 8.34 -9.49 -1.85
CA LEU A 31 8.69 -10.00 -3.17
C LEU A 31 10.08 -10.60 -3.15
N LYS A 32 10.22 -11.78 -3.75
CA LYS A 32 11.52 -12.40 -4.01
C LYS A 32 12.17 -11.74 -5.22
N PHE A 33 13.48 -11.85 -5.33
CA PHE A 33 14.22 -11.42 -6.52
C PHE A 33 15.35 -12.39 -6.88
N LEU A 34 15.83 -12.37 -8.09
CA LEU A 34 16.92 -13.21 -8.52
C LEU A 34 18.21 -12.85 -7.77
N GLY A 35 18.91 -13.86 -7.23
CA GLY A 35 20.13 -13.66 -6.47
C GLY A 35 19.91 -13.35 -4.98
N GLU A 36 18.73 -13.59 -4.43
CA GLU A 36 18.36 -13.37 -3.02
C GLU A 36 19.21 -14.11 -1.98
N GLY A 37 20.22 -14.87 -2.43
CA GLY A 37 21.13 -15.60 -1.54
C GLY A 37 20.61 -16.93 -1.02
N GLU A 38 19.52 -17.48 -1.58
CA GLU A 38 18.94 -18.75 -1.16
C GLU A 38 19.96 -19.90 -1.19
N TRP A 39 20.78 -19.93 -2.25
CA TRP A 39 21.86 -20.90 -2.38
C TRP A 39 22.99 -20.69 -1.36
N LYS A 40 23.40 -19.45 -1.12
CA LYS A 40 24.43 -19.11 -0.10
C LYS A 40 23.97 -19.48 1.30
N ARG A 41 22.66 -19.27 1.62
CA ARG A 41 22.07 -19.66 2.90
C ARG A 41 22.09 -21.17 3.11
N LYS A 42 21.80 -21.97 2.07
CA LYS A 42 21.87 -23.43 2.14
C LYS A 42 23.30 -23.94 2.36
N LYS A 43 24.30 -23.22 1.82
CA LYS A 43 25.71 -23.66 1.85
C LYS A 43 26.51 -23.13 3.05
N HIS A 44 26.19 -21.91 3.56
CA HIS A 44 27.05 -21.15 4.50
C HIS A 44 26.42 -20.85 5.85
N GLN A 45 25.34 -21.52 6.27
CA GLN A 45 24.68 -21.44 7.57
C GLN A 45 23.61 -20.34 7.82
N PRO A 46 22.84 -20.46 8.95
CA PRO A 46 21.63 -19.68 9.23
C PRO A 46 21.83 -18.18 9.44
N GLU A 47 23.05 -17.70 9.60
CA GLU A 47 23.36 -16.27 9.76
C GLU A 47 23.11 -15.44 8.49
N TYR A 48 23.06 -16.08 7.30
CA TYR A 48 22.78 -15.39 6.06
C TYR A 48 21.28 -15.23 5.89
N ARG A 49 20.72 -14.12 6.41
CA ARG A 49 19.30 -13.81 6.25
C ARG A 49 18.95 -13.67 4.78
N ARG A 50 17.91 -14.39 4.36
CA ARG A 50 17.35 -14.27 3.03
C ARG A 50 16.90 -12.83 2.80
N GLN A 51 17.32 -12.26 1.68
CA GLN A 51 16.92 -10.91 1.27
C GLN A 51 15.65 -10.99 0.43
N TRP A 52 14.73 -10.07 0.66
CA TRP A 52 13.55 -9.83 -0.16
C TRP A 52 13.32 -8.34 -0.29
N ARG A 53 12.46 -7.95 -1.21
CA ARG A 53 11.98 -6.59 -1.35
C ARG A 53 10.60 -6.48 -0.73
N LYS A 54 10.27 -5.30 -0.20
CA LYS A 54 8.91 -4.97 0.18
C LYS A 54 8.28 -4.11 -0.90
N LEU A 55 7.14 -4.54 -1.37
CA LEU A 55 6.29 -3.77 -2.26
C LEU A 55 5.18 -3.15 -1.43
N HIS A 56 5.10 -1.83 -1.44
CA HIS A 56 4.03 -1.06 -0.82
C HIS A 56 3.16 -0.51 -1.94
N ILE A 57 1.84 -0.65 -1.82
CA ILE A 57 0.88 -0.11 -2.78
C ILE A 57 -0.25 0.60 -2.09
N GLY A 58 -0.75 1.65 -2.73
CA GLY A 58 -2.01 2.31 -2.43
C GLY A 58 -2.96 2.15 -3.61
N ILE A 59 -4.12 1.56 -3.39
CA ILE A 59 -5.15 1.39 -4.42
C ILE A 59 -6.41 2.17 -4.07
N ASP A 60 -7.11 2.61 -5.07
CA ASP A 60 -8.44 3.18 -4.95
C ASP A 60 -9.45 2.04 -4.65
N ALA A 61 -10.25 2.20 -3.62
CA ALA A 61 -11.23 1.20 -3.20
C ALA A 61 -12.36 0.99 -4.22
N GLU A 62 -12.65 1.98 -5.07
CA GLU A 62 -13.75 1.94 -6.05
C GLU A 62 -13.24 1.48 -7.40
N THR A 63 -12.16 2.09 -7.88
CA THR A 63 -11.63 1.78 -9.20
C THR A 63 -10.68 0.59 -9.21
N LEU A 64 -10.17 0.18 -8.07
CA LEU A 64 -9.14 -0.85 -7.89
C LEU A 64 -7.85 -0.53 -8.67
N GLN A 65 -7.68 0.71 -9.12
CA GLN A 65 -6.44 1.16 -9.73
C GLN A 65 -5.38 1.44 -8.68
N ILE A 66 -4.15 1.07 -8.99
CA ILE A 66 -3.01 1.38 -8.14
C ILE A 66 -2.67 2.84 -8.36
N ARG A 67 -2.76 3.64 -7.28
CA ARG A 67 -2.53 5.09 -7.26
C ARG A 67 -1.13 5.45 -6.80
N ALA A 68 -0.57 4.63 -5.91
CA ALA A 68 0.77 4.82 -5.36
C ALA A 68 1.48 3.48 -5.25
N VAL A 69 2.78 3.48 -5.51
CA VAL A 69 3.62 2.27 -5.44
C VAL A 69 5.03 2.63 -4.99
N GLN A 70 5.58 1.82 -4.10
CA GLN A 70 6.97 1.96 -3.68
C GLN A 70 7.60 0.60 -3.42
N LEU A 71 8.82 0.42 -3.90
CA LEU A 71 9.64 -0.75 -3.61
C LEU A 71 10.72 -0.38 -2.61
N THR A 72 10.86 -1.14 -1.54
CA THR A 72 11.89 -0.91 -0.53
C THR A 72 12.67 -2.18 -0.21
N THR A 73 13.74 -2.04 0.55
CA THR A 73 14.42 -3.18 1.17
C THR A 73 13.59 -3.69 2.35
N ASN A 74 13.86 -4.92 2.78
CA ASN A 74 13.17 -5.55 3.91
C ASN A 74 13.39 -4.86 5.27
N ASN A 75 14.36 -3.95 5.37
CA ASN A 75 14.68 -3.22 6.61
C ASN A 75 13.76 -2.02 6.87
N VAL A 76 13.05 -1.54 5.83
CA VAL A 76 12.14 -0.40 5.95
C VAL A 76 10.80 -0.87 6.54
N SER A 77 10.31 -0.19 7.57
CA SER A 77 9.01 -0.51 8.16
C SER A 77 7.86 0.06 7.30
N ASP A 78 6.72 -0.63 7.29
CA ASP A 78 5.57 -0.23 6.47
C ASP A 78 5.07 1.17 6.84
N SER A 79 5.08 1.49 8.14
CA SER A 79 4.65 2.79 8.65
C SER A 79 5.52 3.98 8.19
N GLN A 80 6.79 3.75 7.83
CA GLN A 80 7.68 4.82 7.34
C GLN A 80 7.36 5.24 5.91
N VAL A 81 6.80 4.34 5.11
CA VAL A 81 6.56 4.53 3.68
C VAL A 81 5.24 5.24 3.39
N LEU A 82 4.34 5.33 4.38
CA LEU A 82 3.01 5.90 4.15
C LEU A 82 3.04 7.35 3.66
N GLY A 83 3.96 8.16 4.18
CA GLY A 83 4.14 9.54 3.69
C GLY A 83 4.45 9.58 2.20
N ASP A 84 5.48 8.82 1.79
CA ASP A 84 5.92 8.75 0.39
C ASP A 84 4.82 8.22 -0.55
N LEU A 85 3.94 7.34 -0.07
CA LEU A 85 2.78 6.88 -0.86
C LEU A 85 1.71 7.97 -0.99
N LEU A 86 1.44 8.73 0.08
CA LEU A 86 0.49 9.84 0.03
C LEU A 86 1.00 11.02 -0.81
N ASP A 87 2.32 11.23 -0.86
CA ASP A 87 2.95 12.27 -1.68
C ASP A 87 2.86 11.98 -3.19
N GLN A 88 2.62 10.71 -3.58
CA GLN A 88 2.35 10.35 -4.97
C GLN A 88 0.92 10.70 -5.42
N ILE A 89 0.02 10.96 -4.48
CA ILE A 89 -1.35 11.40 -4.78
C ILE A 89 -1.34 12.91 -4.98
N PRO A 90 -1.85 13.44 -6.11
CA PRO A 90 -1.91 14.87 -6.35
C PRO A 90 -2.52 15.64 -5.17
N LEU A 91 -1.99 16.85 -4.89
CA LEU A 91 -2.45 17.66 -3.77
C LEU A 91 -3.87 18.17 -3.97
N ASP A 92 -4.31 18.30 -5.22
CA ASP A 92 -5.64 18.74 -5.62
C ASP A 92 -6.66 17.59 -5.69
N GLU A 93 -6.25 16.35 -5.33
CA GLU A 93 -7.18 15.23 -5.15
C GLU A 93 -7.52 15.07 -3.67
N GLN A 94 -8.81 15.14 -3.38
CA GLN A 94 -9.32 14.90 -2.04
C GLN A 94 -9.21 13.42 -1.68
N ILE A 95 -8.57 13.15 -0.56
CA ILE A 95 -8.53 11.81 0.03
C ILE A 95 -9.54 11.77 1.17
N ASP A 96 -10.62 11.03 1.00
CA ASP A 96 -11.64 10.91 2.05
C ASP A 96 -11.20 10.00 3.18
N SER A 97 -10.58 8.88 2.84
CA SER A 97 -10.11 7.93 3.87
C SER A 97 -8.93 7.10 3.42
N VAL A 98 -8.11 6.71 4.40
CA VAL A 98 -6.95 5.83 4.21
C VAL A 98 -7.12 4.61 5.09
N TYR A 99 -7.21 3.44 4.46
CA TYR A 99 -7.36 2.13 5.11
C TYR A 99 -6.01 1.42 5.14
N THR A 100 -5.57 1.04 6.33
CA THR A 100 -4.30 0.31 6.52
C THR A 100 -4.47 -0.78 7.57
N ASP A 101 -3.45 -1.61 7.76
CA ASP A 101 -3.43 -2.55 8.87
C ASP A 101 -2.94 -1.91 10.19
N GLY A 102 -2.91 -2.71 11.27
CA GLY A 102 -2.48 -2.25 12.60
C GLY A 102 -0.98 -1.91 12.71
N ALA A 103 -0.14 -2.27 11.75
CA ALA A 103 1.26 -1.87 11.72
C ALA A 103 1.42 -0.36 11.53
N TYR A 104 0.44 0.27 10.86
CA TYR A 104 0.36 1.71 10.64
C TYR A 104 -0.25 2.50 11.81
N ASP A 105 -0.67 1.87 12.93
CA ASP A 105 -1.16 2.60 14.12
C ASP A 105 0.00 3.29 14.85
N THR A 106 0.57 4.31 14.22
CA THR A 106 1.66 5.15 14.71
C THR A 106 1.29 6.62 14.69
N LYS A 107 1.97 7.43 15.51
CA LYS A 107 1.77 8.89 15.51
C LYS A 107 2.11 9.52 14.16
N TYR A 108 3.15 9.01 13.50
CA TYR A 108 3.58 9.45 12.18
C TYR A 108 2.50 9.20 11.13
N CYS A 109 2.01 7.97 11.00
CA CYS A 109 0.98 7.64 10.01
C CYS A 109 -0.29 8.47 10.19
N ARG A 110 -0.78 8.60 11.43
CA ARG A 110 -1.95 9.43 11.70
C ARG A 110 -1.71 10.91 11.45
N LYS A 111 -0.45 11.37 11.61
CA LYS A 111 -0.09 12.75 11.25
C LYS A 111 -0.20 12.95 9.73
N VAL A 112 0.49 12.14 8.93
CA VAL A 112 0.51 12.34 7.47
C VAL A 112 -0.87 12.18 6.82
N ILE A 113 -1.73 11.31 7.37
CA ILE A 113 -3.13 11.19 6.94
C ILE A 113 -3.93 12.45 7.32
N SER A 114 -3.77 12.96 8.55
CA SER A 114 -4.43 14.18 9.01
C SER A 114 -3.98 15.42 8.24
N ASP A 115 -2.69 15.48 7.86
CA ASP A 115 -2.13 16.58 7.06
C ASP A 115 -2.77 16.62 5.64
N ARG A 116 -3.28 15.47 5.14
CA ARG A 116 -4.07 15.34 3.90
C ARG A 116 -5.59 15.47 4.14
N GLN A 117 -6.02 15.89 5.36
CA GLN A 117 -7.42 16.02 5.75
C GLN A 117 -8.26 14.75 5.57
N ALA A 118 -7.61 13.58 5.53
CA ALA A 118 -8.24 12.29 5.31
C ALA A 118 -8.60 11.60 6.63
N TYR A 119 -9.63 10.74 6.58
CA TYR A 119 -10.00 9.91 7.73
C TYR A 119 -9.15 8.65 7.81
N ALA A 120 -8.56 8.38 8.99
CA ALA A 120 -7.68 7.23 9.20
C ALA A 120 -8.46 6.00 9.68
N VAL A 121 -8.65 5.01 8.81
CA VAL A 121 -9.27 3.71 9.14
C VAL A 121 -8.17 2.68 9.44
N ILE A 122 -7.60 2.80 10.65
CA ILE A 122 -6.47 1.98 11.12
C ILE A 122 -6.90 1.20 12.35
N PRO A 123 -6.87 -0.15 12.33
CA PRO A 123 -7.18 -0.95 13.50
C PRO A 123 -6.11 -0.76 14.58
N LEU A 124 -6.56 -0.67 15.81
CA LEU A 124 -5.65 -0.53 16.95
C LEU A 124 -4.84 -1.80 17.18
N ARG A 125 -3.59 -1.65 17.58
CA ARG A 125 -2.74 -2.78 18.00
C ARG A 125 -3.34 -3.48 19.22
N LYS A 126 -3.02 -4.76 19.42
CA LYS A 126 -3.58 -5.60 20.50
C LYS A 126 -3.45 -4.95 21.89
N ASN A 127 -2.29 -4.33 22.16
CA ASN A 127 -1.96 -3.71 23.45
C ASN A 127 -1.96 -2.18 23.36
N ALA A 128 -2.85 -1.58 22.56
CA ALA A 128 -2.93 -0.14 22.38
C ALA A 128 -3.28 0.56 23.71
N LYS A 129 -2.50 1.60 24.04
CA LYS A 129 -2.72 2.50 25.18
C LYS A 129 -3.16 3.88 24.69
N LEU A 130 -3.76 4.67 25.55
CA LEU A 130 -4.10 6.06 25.26
C LEU A 130 -2.85 6.88 24.98
N TRP A 131 -2.92 7.74 23.97
CA TRP A 131 -1.88 8.72 23.73
C TRP A 131 -2.11 9.95 24.60
N LYS A 132 -1.03 10.46 25.20
CA LYS A 132 -1.09 11.58 26.16
C LYS A 132 -1.19 12.95 25.51
N ASP A 133 -0.81 13.09 24.22
CA ASP A 133 -0.88 14.37 23.54
C ASP A 133 -2.33 14.75 23.18
N LYS A 134 -2.61 16.07 23.17
CA LYS A 134 -3.94 16.63 22.95
C LYS A 134 -4.21 17.02 21.48
N LYS A 135 -3.41 16.49 20.52
CA LYS A 135 -3.63 16.77 19.10
C LYS A 135 -4.87 16.05 18.61
N LEU A 136 -5.61 16.65 17.65
CA LEU A 136 -6.88 16.14 17.15
C LEU A 136 -6.79 14.64 16.78
N ARG A 137 -5.80 14.26 15.98
CA ARG A 137 -5.55 12.86 15.58
C ARG A 137 -5.34 11.88 16.76
N SER A 138 -4.82 12.38 17.88
CA SER A 138 -4.62 11.56 19.08
C SER A 138 -5.91 11.42 19.87
N LEU A 139 -6.73 12.46 19.89
CA LEU A 139 -8.07 12.43 20.48
C LEU A 139 -8.95 11.44 19.70
N GLU A 140 -9.03 11.56 18.39
CA GLU A 140 -9.77 10.63 17.51
C GLU A 140 -9.35 9.18 17.71
N ARG A 141 -8.03 8.91 17.77
CA ARG A 141 -7.52 7.57 18.05
C ARG A 141 -7.87 7.08 19.45
N ASN A 142 -7.84 7.96 20.43
CA ASN A 142 -8.19 7.62 21.80
C ASN A 142 -9.70 7.33 21.93
N GLU A 143 -10.55 8.08 21.25
CA GLU A 143 -11.99 7.80 21.14
C GLU A 143 -12.23 6.44 20.45
N LEU A 144 -11.52 6.17 19.35
CA LEU A 144 -11.56 4.87 18.72
C LEU A 144 -11.18 3.74 19.70
N LEU A 145 -10.16 3.95 20.55
CA LEU A 145 -9.76 2.97 21.54
C LEU A 145 -10.87 2.72 22.57
N LYS A 146 -11.54 3.76 23.03
CA LYS A 146 -12.69 3.63 23.95
C LYS A 146 -13.84 2.89 23.28
N THR A 147 -14.18 3.27 22.05
CA THR A 147 -15.25 2.64 21.25
C THR A 147 -14.97 1.15 21.03
N VAL A 148 -13.75 0.79 20.63
CA VAL A 148 -13.37 -0.62 20.40
C VAL A 148 -13.36 -1.42 21.70
N LYS A 149 -13.02 -0.81 22.85
CA LYS A 149 -13.10 -1.48 24.16
C LYS A 149 -14.53 -1.72 24.58
N CYS A 150 -15.45 -0.80 24.29
CA CYS A 150 -16.86 -0.88 24.66
C CYS A 150 -17.65 -1.83 23.73
N LEU A 151 -17.55 -1.63 22.43
CA LEU A 151 -18.40 -2.30 21.43
C LEU A 151 -17.73 -3.51 20.76
N GLY A 152 -16.41 -3.64 20.91
CA GLY A 152 -15.63 -4.71 20.28
C GLY A 152 -15.14 -4.37 18.86
N ARG A 153 -14.08 -5.07 18.43
CA ARG A 153 -13.43 -4.87 17.13
C ARG A 153 -14.31 -5.22 15.93
N THR A 154 -15.17 -6.22 16.09
CA THR A 154 -16.02 -6.71 14.99
C THR A 154 -17.03 -5.65 14.57
N ILE A 155 -17.66 -5.00 15.53
CA ILE A 155 -18.64 -3.93 15.28
C ILE A 155 -17.94 -2.74 14.63
N TRP A 156 -16.78 -2.32 15.17
CA TRP A 156 -16.00 -1.25 14.57
C TRP A 156 -15.62 -1.54 13.12
N LYS A 157 -15.11 -2.74 12.81
CA LYS A 157 -14.76 -3.13 11.45
C LYS A 157 -15.92 -3.04 10.48
N LYS A 158 -17.13 -3.41 10.94
CA LYS A 158 -18.35 -3.31 10.14
C LYS A 158 -18.72 -1.85 9.88
N TRP A 159 -18.71 -1.00 10.90
CA TRP A 159 -19.10 0.40 10.77
C TRP A 159 -18.10 1.23 9.97
N SER A 160 -16.79 0.99 10.16
CA SER A 160 -15.73 1.71 9.44
C SER A 160 -15.54 1.26 8.01
N GLY A 161 -16.24 0.23 7.53
CA GLY A 161 -16.02 -0.36 6.22
C GLY A 161 -14.63 -1.01 6.05
N TYR A 162 -13.95 -1.35 7.16
CA TYR A 162 -12.58 -1.87 7.16
C TYR A 162 -12.40 -3.11 6.27
N HIS A 163 -13.45 -3.85 6.00
CA HIS A 163 -13.41 -5.05 5.14
C HIS A 163 -12.94 -4.75 3.71
N ARG A 164 -13.14 -3.50 3.22
CA ARG A 164 -12.62 -3.07 1.90
C ARG A 164 -11.11 -3.27 1.77
N ARG A 165 -10.35 -3.26 2.88
CA ARG A 165 -8.90 -3.47 2.86
C ARG A 165 -8.48 -4.79 2.20
N SER A 166 -9.30 -5.84 2.26
CA SER A 166 -8.99 -7.11 1.60
C SER A 166 -8.78 -6.98 0.08
N LEU A 167 -9.34 -5.94 -0.55
CA LEU A 167 -9.16 -5.69 -1.99
C LEU A 167 -7.69 -5.40 -2.35
N VAL A 168 -6.92 -4.78 -1.44
CA VAL A 168 -5.49 -4.54 -1.70
C VAL A 168 -4.69 -5.83 -1.71
N GLU A 169 -5.05 -6.81 -0.87
CA GLU A 169 -4.42 -8.13 -0.84
C GLU A 169 -4.66 -8.88 -2.17
N THR A 170 -5.89 -8.80 -2.71
CA THR A 170 -6.22 -9.33 -4.03
C THR A 170 -5.40 -8.66 -5.12
N LYS A 171 -5.24 -7.33 -5.08
CA LYS A 171 -4.42 -6.60 -6.05
C LYS A 171 -2.95 -6.99 -5.97
N MET A 172 -2.41 -7.18 -4.77
CA MET A 172 -1.04 -7.70 -4.56
C MET A 172 -0.85 -9.10 -5.15
N HIS A 173 -1.86 -9.96 -5.00
CA HIS A 173 -1.85 -11.27 -5.65
C HIS A 173 -1.78 -11.14 -7.18
N CYS A 174 -2.58 -10.27 -7.78
CA CYS A 174 -2.53 -10.00 -9.22
C CYS A 174 -1.15 -9.52 -9.69
N ILE A 175 -0.45 -8.66 -8.91
CA ILE A 175 0.93 -8.25 -9.24
C ILE A 175 1.87 -9.46 -9.26
N LYS A 176 1.71 -10.39 -8.31
CA LYS A 176 2.53 -11.61 -8.23
C LYS A 176 2.25 -12.59 -9.38
N LEU A 177 1.02 -12.62 -9.90
CA LEU A 177 0.70 -13.41 -11.09
C LEU A 177 1.43 -12.94 -12.35
N LEU A 178 1.74 -11.65 -12.45
CA LEU A 178 2.60 -11.11 -13.53
C LEU A 178 4.08 -11.49 -13.38
N GLY A 179 4.46 -12.05 -12.24
CA GLY A 179 5.78 -12.59 -11.97
C GLY A 179 6.03 -12.77 -10.47
N ASP A 180 6.26 -13.99 -10.03
CA ASP A 180 6.48 -14.34 -8.60
C ASP A 180 7.78 -13.74 -8.04
N LYS A 181 8.78 -13.54 -8.91
CA LYS A 181 10.10 -12.99 -8.56
C LYS A 181 10.42 -11.78 -9.44
N LEU A 182 11.20 -10.84 -8.89
CA LEU A 182 11.82 -9.79 -9.69
C LEU A 182 13.00 -10.37 -10.46
N SER A 183 13.02 -10.14 -11.76
CA SER A 183 14.06 -10.67 -12.66
C SER A 183 15.32 -9.80 -12.68
N ALA A 184 15.16 -8.51 -12.42
CA ALA A 184 16.26 -7.55 -12.43
C ALA A 184 17.19 -7.74 -11.22
N LYS A 185 18.50 -7.60 -11.44
CA LYS A 185 19.51 -7.70 -10.38
C LYS A 185 19.72 -6.39 -9.64
N ASN A 186 19.66 -5.26 -10.34
CA ASN A 186 19.88 -3.92 -9.78
C ASN A 186 18.58 -3.39 -9.18
N PHE A 187 18.66 -2.67 -8.04
CA PHE A 187 17.49 -2.14 -7.35
C PHE A 187 16.67 -1.19 -8.23
N GLN A 188 17.30 -0.25 -8.94
CA GLN A 188 16.58 0.66 -9.84
C GLN A 188 15.85 -0.08 -10.96
N SER A 189 16.46 -1.12 -11.53
CA SER A 189 15.78 -1.96 -12.52
C SER A 189 14.65 -2.78 -11.92
N GLN A 190 14.74 -3.15 -10.64
CA GLN A 190 13.63 -3.79 -9.90
C GLN A 190 12.46 -2.83 -9.69
N VAL A 191 12.74 -1.55 -9.40
CA VAL A 191 11.72 -0.50 -9.31
C VAL A 191 11.01 -0.34 -10.65
N ASN A 192 11.76 -0.22 -11.74
CA ASN A 192 11.18 -0.08 -13.09
C ASN A 192 10.36 -1.33 -13.49
N GLU A 193 10.82 -2.53 -13.11
CA GLU A 193 10.07 -3.76 -13.33
C GLU A 193 8.71 -3.74 -12.61
N ILE A 194 8.67 -3.25 -11.37
CA ILE A 194 7.42 -3.09 -10.61
C ILE A 194 6.52 -2.04 -11.25
N HIS A 195 7.06 -0.89 -11.65
CA HIS A 195 6.29 0.15 -12.33
C HIS A 195 5.65 -0.38 -13.62
N ALA A 196 6.39 -1.19 -14.41
CA ALA A 196 5.84 -1.84 -15.61
C ALA A 196 4.67 -2.78 -15.26
N ARG A 197 4.83 -3.63 -14.24
CA ARG A 197 3.76 -4.55 -13.79
C ARG A 197 2.53 -3.78 -13.32
N VAL A 198 2.73 -2.69 -12.58
CA VAL A 198 1.64 -1.83 -12.08
C VAL A 198 0.92 -1.14 -13.26
N ALA A 199 1.66 -0.58 -14.22
CA ALA A 199 1.07 0.05 -15.39
C ALA A 199 0.21 -0.94 -16.21
N VAL A 200 0.72 -2.15 -16.47
CA VAL A 200 -0.01 -3.22 -17.14
C VAL A 200 -1.26 -3.62 -16.36
N LEU A 201 -1.15 -3.77 -15.04
CA LEU A 201 -2.27 -4.18 -14.21
C LEU A 201 -3.37 -3.10 -14.13
N ASN A 202 -2.99 -1.83 -14.14
CA ASN A 202 -3.96 -0.74 -14.20
C ASN A 202 -4.72 -0.74 -15.53
N ILE A 203 -4.03 -0.99 -16.65
CA ILE A 203 -4.67 -1.17 -17.97
C ILE A 203 -5.65 -2.36 -17.94
N PHE A 204 -5.25 -3.51 -17.41
CA PHE A 204 -6.15 -4.66 -17.29
C PHE A 204 -7.37 -4.36 -16.41
N THR A 205 -7.18 -3.58 -15.33
CA THR A 205 -8.27 -3.16 -14.46
C THR A 205 -9.27 -2.26 -15.19
N GLU A 206 -8.77 -1.36 -16.04
CA GLU A 206 -9.60 -0.46 -16.86
C GLU A 206 -10.38 -1.25 -17.91
N LEU A 207 -9.71 -2.15 -18.65
CA LEU A 207 -10.34 -2.98 -19.68
C LEU A 207 -11.37 -3.98 -19.12
N GLY A 208 -11.16 -4.46 -17.89
CA GLY A 208 -12.07 -5.40 -17.22
C GLY A 208 -13.33 -4.76 -16.65
N ARG A 209 -13.51 -3.42 -16.75
CA ARG A 209 -14.69 -2.73 -16.27
C ARG A 209 -15.76 -2.65 -17.37
N PRO A 210 -16.97 -3.13 -17.10
CA PRO A 210 -18.06 -2.95 -18.06
C PRO A 210 -18.45 -1.46 -18.12
N HIS A 211 -18.47 -0.90 -19.31
CA HIS A 211 -19.04 0.41 -19.59
C HIS A 211 -20.49 0.21 -20.07
N THR A 212 -21.44 0.44 -19.17
CA THR A 212 -22.87 0.38 -19.52
C THR A 212 -23.27 1.76 -20.09
N GLN A 213 -23.71 1.79 -21.35
CA GLN A 213 -24.34 2.96 -21.93
C GLN A 213 -25.85 2.73 -21.94
N VAL A 214 -26.60 3.71 -21.46
CA VAL A 214 -28.05 3.73 -21.64
C VAL A 214 -28.31 4.07 -23.10
N VAL A 215 -28.83 3.11 -23.85
CA VAL A 215 -29.32 3.35 -25.22
C VAL A 215 -30.72 3.98 -25.07
N THR A 216 -30.83 5.28 -25.30
CA THR A 216 -32.07 6.01 -25.37
C THR A 216 -32.64 5.89 -26.77
#